data_b5a27770b7f98d0e52b37effa847a877
#
_entry.id   b5a27770b7f98d0e52b37effa847a877
#
_cell.length_a   1.000
_cell.length_b   1.000
_cell.length_c   1.000
_cell.angle_alpha   90.00
_cell.angle_beta   90.00
_cell.angle_gamma   90.00
#
_symmetry.space_group_name_H-M   'P 1'
#
loop_
_entity.id
_entity.type
_entity.pdbx_description
1 polymer ?
#
loop_
_entity_poly.entity_id
_entity_poly.type
_entity_poly.pdbx_seq_one_letter_code
_entity_poly.pdbx_strand_id
1 'polypeptide(L)'
;MEKYFLYFLLLLLGSCGISEDCFKGNGNLITKTFPLEGFTKIKVYSGIELVVKEDANYEVKIITSDNIIDNLDVKLNGDLLVIKDNSSCNIARDYGQTKVYITIPNGSISPLISELELHSKTEQKVQSDGILHSPIVRLFSIGDDGDEAGTGDFIIQVDNGQLVVESNTVSNYYIKGNCNQMLLNFYFGDGRFYGDNLFAQSIIVYHRGSNDMFVYPIQKIEGIINATGNVVLKNVPPIVDVEEVFRGRLIY
;
A
#
# COMPACT_ATOMS: atom_id res chain seq x y z
N MET A 1 5.41 -26.03 -52.25
CA MET A 1 5.91 -25.88 -50.86
C MET A 1 5.44 -24.57 -50.24
N GLU A 2 5.45 -23.44 -50.92
CA GLU A 2 5.01 -22.12 -50.37
C GLU A 2 3.56 -22.08 -49.87
N LYS A 3 2.61 -22.72 -50.57
CA LYS A 3 1.20 -22.75 -50.15
C LYS A 3 0.98 -23.46 -48.79
N TYR A 4 1.72 -24.52 -48.51
CA TYR A 4 1.60 -25.27 -47.26
C TYR A 4 2.27 -24.53 -46.11
N PHE A 5 3.32 -23.76 -46.39
CA PHE A 5 3.96 -22.89 -45.39
C PHE A 5 3.03 -21.77 -44.92
N LEU A 6 2.26 -21.19 -45.83
CA LEU A 6 1.27 -20.16 -45.50
C LEU A 6 0.13 -20.71 -44.61
N TYR A 7 -0.36 -21.94 -44.92
CA TYR A 7 -1.37 -22.62 -44.08
C TYR A 7 -0.80 -22.98 -42.69
N PHE A 8 0.45 -23.39 -42.60
CA PHE A 8 1.11 -23.68 -41.32
C PHE A 8 1.29 -22.39 -40.50
N LEU A 9 1.64 -21.27 -41.13
CA LEU A 9 1.76 -19.97 -40.48
C LEU A 9 0.40 -19.44 -39.98
N LEU A 10 -0.67 -19.65 -40.74
CA LEU A 10 -2.05 -19.32 -40.34
C LEU A 10 -2.54 -20.16 -39.14
N LEU A 11 -2.15 -21.42 -39.05
CA LEU A 11 -2.48 -22.28 -37.92
C LEU A 11 -1.75 -21.87 -36.63
N LEU A 12 -0.54 -21.31 -36.74
CA LEU A 12 0.22 -20.79 -35.58
C LEU A 12 -0.39 -19.49 -35.02
N LEU A 13 -1.12 -18.71 -35.85
CA LEU A 13 -1.78 -17.47 -35.39
C LEU A 13 -3.10 -17.73 -34.62
N GLY A 14 -3.69 -18.94 -34.74
CA GLY A 14 -4.91 -19.33 -34.03
C GLY A 14 -4.72 -19.92 -32.64
N SER A 15 -3.48 -20.04 -32.15
CA SER A 15 -3.16 -20.78 -30.93
C SER A 15 -3.16 -19.95 -29.64
N CYS A 16 -3.33 -18.63 -29.71
CA CYS A 16 -3.48 -17.81 -28.50
C CYS A 16 -4.98 -17.59 -28.27
N GLY A 17 -5.59 -18.42 -27.45
CA GLY A 17 -6.95 -18.19 -26.95
C GLY A 17 -6.95 -16.89 -26.15
N ILE A 18 -7.44 -15.80 -26.74
CA ILE A 18 -7.63 -14.54 -26.01
C ILE A 18 -8.78 -14.80 -25.04
N SER A 19 -8.50 -14.56 -23.73
CA SER A 19 -9.53 -14.69 -22.69
C SER A 19 -10.72 -13.78 -22.97
N GLU A 20 -11.93 -14.24 -22.71
CA GLU A 20 -13.15 -13.43 -22.80
C GLU A 20 -13.06 -12.17 -21.93
N ASP A 21 -12.31 -12.21 -20.82
CA ASP A 21 -12.10 -11.08 -19.93
C ASP A 21 -11.43 -9.89 -20.62
N CYS A 22 -10.62 -10.12 -21.67
CA CYS A 22 -9.94 -9.06 -22.40
C CYS A 22 -10.89 -8.08 -23.10
N PHE A 23 -12.08 -8.52 -23.47
CA PHE A 23 -13.08 -7.74 -24.21
C PHE A 23 -14.26 -7.28 -23.37
N LYS A 24 -14.33 -7.68 -22.09
CA LYS A 24 -15.34 -7.17 -21.18
C LYS A 24 -15.09 -5.69 -20.93
N GLY A 25 -16.04 -4.84 -21.30
CA GLY A 25 -16.01 -3.41 -21.03
C GLY A 25 -16.23 -3.08 -19.54
N ASN A 26 -16.40 -1.81 -19.25
CA ASN A 26 -16.54 -1.30 -17.88
C ASN A 26 -17.73 -1.91 -17.09
N GLY A 27 -18.80 -2.32 -17.77
CA GLY A 27 -20.00 -2.82 -17.08
C GLY A 27 -20.70 -1.75 -16.24
N ASN A 28 -21.59 -2.20 -15.34
CA ASN A 28 -22.25 -1.34 -14.35
C ASN A 28 -21.56 -1.47 -13.00
N LEU A 29 -21.43 -0.34 -12.29
CA LEU A 29 -20.91 -0.38 -10.93
C LEU A 29 -21.94 -1.02 -9.99
N ILE A 30 -21.47 -2.00 -9.24
CA ILE A 30 -22.26 -2.68 -8.20
C ILE A 30 -21.53 -2.60 -6.87
N THR A 31 -22.28 -2.74 -5.80
CA THR A 31 -21.74 -2.79 -4.44
C THR A 31 -22.00 -4.17 -3.84
N LYS A 32 -20.97 -4.77 -3.25
CA LYS A 32 -21.07 -6.05 -2.54
C LYS A 32 -20.44 -5.92 -1.16
N THR A 33 -21.14 -6.39 -0.13
CA THR A 33 -20.64 -6.44 1.24
C THR A 33 -20.31 -7.89 1.61
N PHE A 34 -19.21 -8.08 2.32
CA PHE A 34 -18.72 -9.38 2.78
C PHE A 34 -18.77 -9.40 4.30
N PRO A 35 -19.43 -10.38 4.92
CA PRO A 35 -19.56 -10.49 6.38
C PRO A 35 -18.28 -11.08 6.99
N LEU A 36 -17.17 -10.33 6.89
CA LEU A 36 -15.87 -10.73 7.41
C LEU A 36 -15.47 -9.82 8.56
N GLU A 37 -14.95 -10.42 9.62
CA GLU A 37 -14.54 -9.74 10.85
C GLU A 37 -13.32 -10.43 11.48
N GLY A 38 -12.69 -9.79 12.48
CA GLY A 38 -11.58 -10.38 13.21
C GLY A 38 -10.22 -10.25 12.50
N PHE A 39 -10.13 -9.49 11.42
CA PHE A 39 -8.86 -9.22 10.75
C PHE A 39 -8.22 -7.94 11.28
N THR A 40 -6.89 -7.94 11.32
CA THR A 40 -6.06 -6.78 11.65
C THR A 40 -5.03 -6.49 10.56
N LYS A 41 -4.94 -7.35 9.56
CA LYS A 41 -4.04 -7.25 8.42
C LYS A 41 -4.85 -7.25 7.13
N ILE A 42 -4.53 -6.34 6.23
CA ILE A 42 -5.22 -6.17 4.95
C ILE A 42 -4.19 -6.16 3.84
N LYS A 43 -4.34 -7.06 2.88
CA LYS A 43 -3.49 -7.12 1.67
C LYS A 43 -4.34 -6.95 0.43
N VAL A 44 -3.99 -5.96 -0.40
CA VAL A 44 -4.65 -5.67 -1.67
C VAL A 44 -3.67 -5.79 -2.83
N TYR A 45 -4.14 -6.36 -3.93
CA TYR A 45 -3.37 -6.60 -5.15
C TYR A 45 -3.75 -5.63 -6.27
N SER A 46 -3.07 -5.73 -7.40
CA SER A 46 -3.24 -4.86 -8.58
C SER A 46 -4.68 -4.55 -8.93
N GLY A 47 -4.94 -3.31 -9.35
CA GLY A 47 -6.25 -2.81 -9.77
C GLY A 47 -7.17 -2.39 -8.63
N ILE A 48 -6.77 -2.54 -7.36
CA ILE A 48 -7.62 -2.33 -6.19
C ILE A 48 -7.18 -1.08 -5.41
N GLU A 49 -8.08 -0.08 -5.33
CA GLU A 49 -7.96 1.04 -4.41
C GLU A 49 -8.49 0.64 -3.03
N LEU A 50 -7.71 0.89 -1.97
CA LEU A 50 -8.11 0.59 -0.59
C LEU A 50 -8.41 1.87 0.19
N VAL A 51 -9.57 1.91 0.83
CA VAL A 51 -9.97 2.95 1.78
C VAL A 51 -10.23 2.31 3.13
N VAL A 52 -9.48 2.70 4.15
CA VAL A 52 -9.63 2.17 5.52
C VAL A 52 -10.18 3.24 6.44
N LYS A 53 -11.15 2.87 7.26
CA LYS A 53 -11.77 3.72 8.28
C LYS A 53 -11.83 2.98 9.61
N GLU A 54 -11.69 3.72 10.71
CA GLU A 54 -12.03 3.22 12.05
C GLU A 54 -13.43 3.66 12.45
N ASP A 55 -14.24 2.72 12.96
CA ASP A 55 -15.60 2.95 13.47
C ASP A 55 -15.93 1.93 14.56
N ALA A 56 -17.21 1.66 14.85
CA ALA A 56 -17.63 0.73 15.92
C ALA A 56 -17.49 -0.74 15.53
N ASN A 57 -17.68 -1.10 14.25
CA ASN A 57 -17.79 -2.47 13.79
C ASN A 57 -16.94 -2.74 12.54
N TYR A 58 -16.74 -4.02 12.24
CA TYR A 58 -16.16 -4.43 10.95
C TYR A 58 -17.16 -4.24 9.81
N GLU A 59 -16.67 -3.75 8.68
CA GLU A 59 -17.37 -3.78 7.40
C GLU A 59 -16.36 -3.98 6.27
N VAL A 60 -16.64 -4.87 5.34
CA VAL A 60 -15.90 -5.05 4.08
C VAL A 60 -16.88 -4.81 2.94
N LYS A 61 -16.77 -3.65 2.30
CA LYS A 61 -17.62 -3.23 1.20
C LYS A 61 -16.76 -3.00 -0.05
N ILE A 62 -17.15 -3.63 -1.16
CA ILE A 62 -16.47 -3.51 -2.45
C ILE A 62 -17.42 -2.89 -3.45
N ILE A 63 -16.95 -1.83 -4.12
CA ILE A 63 -17.60 -1.22 -5.28
C ILE A 63 -16.73 -1.57 -6.49
N THR A 64 -17.32 -2.26 -7.44
CA THR A 64 -16.63 -2.69 -8.66
C THR A 64 -17.63 -2.90 -9.79
N SER A 65 -17.14 -3.26 -10.98
CA SER A 65 -17.96 -3.61 -12.12
C SER A 65 -18.64 -4.99 -11.94
N ASP A 66 -19.86 -5.14 -12.46
CA ASP A 66 -20.53 -6.44 -12.60
C ASP A 66 -19.74 -7.42 -13.48
N ASN A 67 -18.86 -6.93 -14.33
CA ASN A 67 -17.94 -7.75 -15.13
C ASN A 67 -16.68 -8.21 -14.38
N ILE A 68 -16.41 -7.66 -13.19
CA ILE A 68 -15.21 -7.96 -12.38
C ILE A 68 -15.54 -8.76 -11.12
N ILE A 69 -16.71 -8.51 -10.52
CA ILE A 69 -17.05 -8.98 -9.17
C ILE A 69 -16.86 -10.49 -8.97
N ASP A 70 -17.10 -11.29 -10.02
CA ASP A 70 -16.95 -12.75 -9.94
C ASP A 70 -15.49 -13.21 -10.05
N ASN A 71 -14.59 -12.34 -10.51
CA ASN A 71 -13.16 -12.59 -10.57
C ASN A 71 -12.43 -12.15 -9.28
N LEU A 72 -13.12 -11.39 -8.40
CA LEU A 72 -12.52 -10.97 -7.14
C LEU A 72 -12.44 -12.14 -6.16
N ASP A 73 -11.24 -12.38 -5.69
CA ASP A 73 -10.95 -13.29 -4.59
C ASP A 73 -10.85 -12.49 -3.27
N VAL A 74 -11.79 -12.71 -2.36
CA VAL A 74 -11.85 -12.05 -1.05
C VAL A 74 -11.77 -13.13 0.01
N LYS A 75 -10.62 -13.27 0.65
CA LYS A 75 -10.31 -14.35 1.58
C LYS A 75 -9.80 -13.83 2.91
N LEU A 76 -10.30 -14.43 3.98
CA LEU A 76 -9.77 -14.24 5.33
C LEU A 76 -8.92 -15.47 5.71
N ASN A 77 -7.62 -15.25 5.90
CA ASN A 77 -6.65 -16.27 6.29
C ASN A 77 -6.13 -15.95 7.70
N GLY A 78 -6.76 -16.52 8.73
CA GLY A 78 -6.49 -16.11 10.10
C GLY A 78 -6.93 -14.66 10.33
N ASP A 79 -5.98 -13.78 10.62
CA ASP A 79 -6.19 -12.34 10.81
C ASP A 79 -5.84 -11.49 9.56
N LEU A 80 -5.47 -12.13 8.44
CA LEU A 80 -5.12 -11.48 7.19
C LEU A 80 -6.27 -11.55 6.18
N LEU A 81 -6.87 -10.41 5.87
CA LEU A 81 -7.81 -10.23 4.78
C LEU A 81 -7.04 -9.98 3.47
N VAL A 82 -7.21 -10.86 2.49
CA VAL A 82 -6.59 -10.76 1.17
C VAL A 82 -7.66 -10.46 0.13
N ILE A 83 -7.42 -9.46 -0.71
CA ILE A 83 -8.31 -9.07 -1.81
C ILE A 83 -7.51 -8.97 -3.08
N LYS A 84 -7.90 -9.79 -4.08
CA LYS A 84 -7.19 -9.92 -5.36
C LYS A 84 -8.19 -9.99 -6.52
N ASP A 85 -7.90 -9.27 -7.59
CA ASP A 85 -8.58 -9.43 -8.88
C ASP A 85 -7.83 -10.50 -9.71
N ASN A 86 -8.50 -11.61 -10.02
CA ASN A 86 -7.97 -12.69 -10.83
C ASN A 86 -8.36 -12.56 -12.30
N SER A 87 -8.82 -11.40 -12.75
CA SER A 87 -9.10 -11.16 -14.18
C SER A 87 -7.83 -11.40 -15.00
N SER A 88 -7.94 -12.25 -16.01
CA SER A 88 -6.79 -12.68 -16.81
C SER A 88 -6.30 -11.61 -17.79
N CYS A 89 -7.10 -10.60 -18.05
CA CYS A 89 -6.79 -9.54 -19.01
C CYS A 89 -7.68 -8.30 -18.79
N ASN A 90 -7.15 -7.13 -19.09
CA ASN A 90 -7.86 -5.86 -19.02
C ASN A 90 -7.44 -4.93 -20.18
N ILE A 91 -8.01 -5.13 -21.37
CA ILE A 91 -7.76 -4.26 -22.54
C ILE A 91 -8.89 -3.24 -22.74
N ALA A 92 -10.12 -3.62 -22.40
CA ALA A 92 -11.33 -2.86 -22.73
C ALA A 92 -11.95 -2.12 -21.54
N ARG A 93 -11.36 -2.21 -20.35
CA ARG A 93 -11.85 -1.57 -19.12
C ARG A 93 -10.89 -0.48 -18.64
N ASP A 94 -11.43 0.54 -18.01
CA ASP A 94 -10.64 1.52 -17.29
C ASP A 94 -9.95 0.89 -16.07
N TYR A 95 -8.76 1.38 -15.74
CA TYR A 95 -8.04 0.95 -14.54
C TYR A 95 -8.65 1.56 -13.27
N GLY A 96 -8.49 0.87 -12.13
CA GLY A 96 -8.89 1.38 -10.82
C GLY A 96 -10.40 1.43 -10.60
N GLN A 97 -11.18 0.59 -11.27
CA GLN A 97 -12.63 0.50 -11.06
C GLN A 97 -13.01 -0.16 -9.74
N THR A 98 -12.12 -0.97 -9.17
CA THR A 98 -12.38 -1.68 -7.91
C THR A 98 -11.93 -0.84 -6.73
N LYS A 99 -12.89 -0.43 -5.90
CA LYS A 99 -12.66 0.28 -4.64
C LYS A 99 -13.13 -0.56 -3.48
N VAL A 100 -12.25 -0.79 -2.55
CA VAL A 100 -12.49 -1.55 -1.34
C VAL A 100 -12.55 -0.60 -0.16
N TYR A 101 -13.69 -0.57 0.51
CA TYR A 101 -13.91 0.19 1.74
C TYR A 101 -13.92 -0.78 2.90
N ILE A 102 -12.99 -0.60 3.81
CA ILE A 102 -12.86 -1.42 5.01
C ILE A 102 -13.05 -0.55 6.24
N THR A 103 -14.03 -0.94 7.06
CA THR A 103 -14.17 -0.40 8.40
C THR A 103 -13.67 -1.43 9.39
N ILE A 104 -12.87 -0.97 10.35
CA ILE A 104 -12.36 -1.76 11.46
C ILE A 104 -12.78 -1.11 12.78
N PRO A 105 -12.93 -1.88 13.88
CA PRO A 105 -13.15 -1.30 15.20
C PRO A 105 -12.01 -0.34 15.58
N ASN A 106 -12.36 0.79 16.18
CA ASN A 106 -11.38 1.76 16.63
C ASN A 106 -10.45 1.18 17.69
N GLY A 107 -9.16 1.13 17.40
CA GLY A 107 -8.14 0.50 18.25
C GLY A 107 -7.91 1.18 19.59
N SER A 108 -8.27 2.48 19.74
CA SER A 108 -8.20 3.19 21.03
C SER A 108 -9.34 2.79 21.99
N ILE A 109 -10.44 2.26 21.46
CA ILE A 109 -11.64 1.86 22.22
C ILE A 109 -11.71 0.33 22.34
N SER A 110 -11.29 -0.40 21.32
CA SER A 110 -11.34 -1.86 21.28
C SER A 110 -9.95 -2.45 21.54
N PRO A 111 -9.75 -3.20 22.64
CA PRO A 111 -8.49 -3.89 22.90
C PRO A 111 -8.19 -5.00 21.89
N LEU A 112 -9.10 -5.30 20.97
CA LEU A 112 -8.96 -6.35 19.97
C LEU A 112 -8.02 -5.95 18.82
N ILE A 113 -7.81 -4.64 18.59
CA ILE A 113 -6.92 -4.16 17.54
C ILE A 113 -5.77 -3.40 18.18
N SER A 114 -4.70 -4.12 18.53
CA SER A 114 -3.44 -3.53 18.99
C SER A 114 -2.56 -3.06 17.83
N GLU A 115 -2.75 -3.63 16.65
CA GLU A 115 -1.94 -3.40 15.46
C GLU A 115 -2.80 -3.51 14.20
N LEU A 116 -2.64 -2.57 13.27
CA LEU A 116 -3.23 -2.58 11.94
C LEU A 116 -2.13 -2.64 10.90
N GLU A 117 -2.13 -3.67 10.05
CA GLU A 117 -1.19 -3.80 8.94
C GLU A 117 -1.88 -3.57 7.59
N LEU A 118 -1.33 -2.68 6.76
CA LEU A 118 -1.78 -2.41 5.41
C LEU A 118 -0.69 -2.82 4.41
N HIS A 119 -0.92 -3.88 3.65
CA HIS A 119 0.00 -4.42 2.65
C HIS A 119 -0.47 -4.04 1.24
N SER A 120 0.29 -3.20 0.57
CA SER A 120 0.03 -2.77 -0.80
C SER A 120 0.84 -3.59 -1.80
N LYS A 121 0.12 -4.28 -2.68
CA LYS A 121 0.63 -4.93 -3.90
C LYS A 121 -0.03 -4.31 -5.15
N THR A 122 -0.58 -3.10 -5.01
CA THR A 122 -1.33 -2.40 -6.05
C THR A 122 -0.61 -1.14 -6.50
N GLU A 123 -0.92 -0.71 -7.72
CA GLU A 123 -0.58 0.61 -8.25
C GLU A 123 -1.62 1.68 -7.87
N GLN A 124 -2.74 1.26 -7.27
CA GLN A 124 -3.78 2.16 -6.80
C GLN A 124 -3.46 2.69 -5.40
N LYS A 125 -4.23 3.67 -4.94
CA LYS A 125 -4.04 4.29 -3.64
C LYS A 125 -4.46 3.38 -2.50
N VAL A 126 -3.71 3.47 -1.40
CA VAL A 126 -4.09 2.99 -0.07
C VAL A 126 -4.30 4.21 0.82
N GLN A 127 -5.51 4.45 1.28
CA GLN A 127 -5.82 5.69 2.00
C GLN A 127 -6.69 5.45 3.23
N SER A 128 -6.58 6.36 4.20
CA SER A 128 -7.49 6.39 5.35
C SER A 128 -8.62 7.38 5.11
N ASP A 129 -9.84 6.98 5.46
CA ASP A 129 -10.99 7.87 5.60
C ASP A 129 -11.11 8.29 7.08
N GLY A 130 -10.45 9.39 7.41
CA GLY A 130 -10.28 9.88 8.77
C GLY A 130 -8.95 9.47 9.40
N ILE A 131 -8.87 9.64 10.72
CA ILE A 131 -7.69 9.38 11.54
C ILE A 131 -7.70 7.93 12.01
N LEU A 132 -6.56 7.24 11.86
CA LEU A 132 -6.36 5.91 12.41
C LEU A 132 -5.73 6.03 13.82
N HIS A 133 -6.42 5.46 14.81
CA HIS A 133 -6.01 5.48 16.23
C HIS A 133 -5.50 4.11 16.71
N SER A 134 -5.44 3.10 15.84
CA SER A 134 -4.85 1.81 16.17
C SER A 134 -3.47 2.02 16.79
N PRO A 135 -3.18 1.46 17.97
CA PRO A 135 -1.94 1.72 18.72
C PRO A 135 -0.67 1.59 17.87
N ILE A 136 -0.65 0.63 16.97
CA ILE A 136 0.40 0.43 15.97
C ILE A 136 -0.25 0.39 14.59
N VAL A 137 0.24 1.22 13.67
CA VAL A 137 -0.11 1.16 12.24
C VAL A 137 1.15 0.80 11.45
N ARG A 138 1.07 -0.26 10.64
CA ARG A 138 2.16 -0.67 9.75
C ARG A 138 1.75 -0.57 8.29
N LEU A 139 2.58 0.05 7.49
CA LEU A 139 2.40 0.24 6.06
C LEU A 139 3.50 -0.53 5.33
N PHE A 140 3.11 -1.52 4.54
CA PHE A 140 4.02 -2.36 3.78
C PHE A 140 3.86 -2.15 2.28
N SER A 141 4.94 -1.75 1.61
CA SER A 141 5.10 -1.85 0.15
C SER A 141 6.39 -2.60 -0.12
N ILE A 142 6.29 -3.92 -0.03
CA ILE A 142 7.42 -4.84 -0.17
C ILE A 142 7.17 -5.74 -1.38
N GLY A 143 8.06 -5.68 -2.36
CA GLY A 143 8.14 -6.65 -3.44
C GLY A 143 9.00 -7.83 -2.98
N ASP A 144 8.45 -9.03 -3.03
CA ASP A 144 9.15 -10.28 -2.70
C ASP A 144 9.33 -11.13 -3.97
N ASP A 145 10.28 -12.05 -3.97
CA ASP A 145 10.46 -13.00 -5.07
C ASP A 145 9.18 -13.82 -5.27
N GLY A 146 8.52 -13.58 -6.41
CA GLY A 146 7.29 -14.28 -6.81
C GLY A 146 5.97 -13.64 -6.37
N ASP A 147 5.98 -12.51 -5.67
CA ASP A 147 4.79 -11.71 -5.36
C ASP A 147 4.86 -10.32 -6.02
N GLU A 148 3.69 -9.71 -6.27
CA GLU A 148 3.61 -8.40 -6.91
C GLU A 148 4.26 -7.32 -6.02
N ALA A 149 4.80 -6.27 -6.64
CA ALA A 149 5.31 -5.09 -5.94
C ALA A 149 4.26 -3.96 -6.00
N GLY A 150 3.92 -3.38 -4.86
CA GLY A 150 3.08 -2.20 -4.82
C GLY A 150 3.82 -0.99 -5.39
N THR A 151 3.11 -0.16 -6.16
CA THR A 151 3.63 1.10 -6.70
C THR A 151 2.72 2.28 -6.39
N GLY A 152 1.54 2.00 -5.81
CA GLY A 152 0.54 3.00 -5.43
C GLY A 152 0.95 3.80 -4.19
N ASP A 153 0.37 4.97 -4.07
CA ASP A 153 0.64 5.89 -2.97
C ASP A 153 -0.15 5.53 -1.71
N PHE A 154 0.48 5.73 -0.53
CA PHE A 154 -0.20 5.74 0.76
C PHE A 154 -0.58 7.17 1.14
N ILE A 155 -1.87 7.40 1.47
CA ILE A 155 -2.39 8.69 1.92
C ILE A 155 -3.10 8.46 3.26
N ILE A 156 -2.35 8.59 4.36
CA ILE A 156 -2.79 8.11 5.67
C ILE A 156 -2.75 9.25 6.71
N GLN A 157 -3.74 9.29 7.57
CA GLN A 157 -3.75 10.15 8.75
C GLN A 157 -3.76 9.29 10.01
N VAL A 158 -2.86 9.57 10.95
CA VAL A 158 -2.70 8.80 12.20
C VAL A 158 -2.71 9.72 13.43
N ASP A 159 -3.17 9.16 14.56
CA ASP A 159 -2.94 9.70 15.90
C ASP A 159 -2.76 8.50 16.84
N ASN A 160 -1.50 8.03 16.98
CA ASN A 160 -1.23 6.71 17.54
C ASN A 160 0.09 6.62 18.35
N GLY A 161 0.34 5.43 18.89
CA GLY A 161 1.58 5.11 19.60
C GLY A 161 2.76 4.90 18.65
N GLN A 162 2.55 4.16 17.56
CA GLN A 162 3.63 3.82 16.65
C GLN A 162 3.16 3.74 15.19
N LEU A 163 3.94 4.37 14.32
CA LEU A 163 3.85 4.18 12.86
C LEU A 163 5.09 3.46 12.36
N VAL A 164 4.90 2.39 11.61
CA VAL A 164 5.99 1.66 10.93
C VAL A 164 5.75 1.70 9.43
N VAL A 165 6.77 2.07 8.68
CA VAL A 165 6.75 2.03 7.21
C VAL A 165 7.89 1.15 6.73
N GLU A 166 7.54 0.14 5.93
CA GLU A 166 8.49 -0.78 5.31
C GLU A 166 8.34 -0.75 3.80
N SER A 167 9.41 -0.37 3.10
CA SER A 167 9.38 -0.16 1.66
C SER A 167 10.64 -0.67 0.97
N ASN A 168 10.44 -1.36 -0.14
CA ASN A 168 11.50 -1.67 -1.10
C ASN A 168 11.03 -1.42 -2.56
N THR A 169 10.06 -0.52 -2.74
CA THR A 169 9.40 -0.24 -4.00
C THR A 169 9.50 1.23 -4.39
N VAL A 170 8.63 1.69 -5.28
CA VAL A 170 8.53 3.08 -5.72
C VAL A 170 7.34 3.83 -5.11
N SER A 171 6.60 3.20 -4.18
CA SER A 171 5.45 3.81 -3.50
C SER A 171 5.84 5.08 -2.76
N ASN A 172 4.97 6.09 -2.82
CA ASN A 172 5.12 7.30 -2.02
C ASN A 172 4.17 7.28 -0.82
N TYR A 173 4.61 7.94 0.25
CA TYR A 173 3.88 7.97 1.53
C TYR A 173 3.58 9.42 1.89
N TYR A 174 2.31 9.81 1.85
CA TYR A 174 1.79 11.11 2.27
C TYR A 174 1.11 10.94 3.62
N ILE A 175 1.84 11.17 4.69
CA ILE A 175 1.38 10.86 6.04
C ILE A 175 1.28 12.14 6.87
N LYS A 176 0.21 12.27 7.65
CA LYS A 176 -0.01 13.41 8.55
C LYS A 176 -0.62 12.98 9.88
N GLY A 177 -0.50 13.85 10.88
CA GLY A 177 -1.06 13.65 12.22
C GLY A 177 0.01 13.57 13.30
N ASN A 178 -0.15 12.65 14.27
CA ASN A 178 0.76 12.50 15.39
C ASN A 178 1.12 11.02 15.62
N CYS A 179 2.35 10.77 16.07
CA CYS A 179 2.71 9.47 16.64
C CYS A 179 3.81 9.63 17.71
N ASN A 180 3.87 8.69 18.65
CA ASN A 180 4.97 8.71 19.65
C ASN A 180 6.27 8.21 19.05
N GLN A 181 6.21 7.14 18.26
CA GLN A 181 7.39 6.59 17.59
C GLN A 181 7.10 6.34 16.10
N MET A 182 8.05 6.71 15.27
CA MET A 182 8.02 6.41 13.83
C MET A 182 9.25 5.59 13.45
N LEU A 183 9.03 4.45 12.77
CA LEU A 183 10.07 3.62 12.17
C LEU A 183 9.95 3.71 10.66
N LEU A 184 10.97 4.22 9.98
CA LEU A 184 11.04 4.34 8.53
C LEU A 184 12.12 3.41 7.98
N ASN A 185 11.73 2.29 7.39
CA ASN A 185 12.61 1.29 6.81
C ASN A 185 12.46 1.27 5.30
N PHE A 186 13.28 2.03 4.59
CA PHE A 186 13.38 1.97 3.13
C PHE A 186 14.62 1.15 2.76
N TYR A 187 14.38 -0.11 2.43
CA TYR A 187 15.44 -1.10 2.17
C TYR A 187 16.14 -0.87 0.83
N PHE A 188 15.43 -0.37 -0.17
CA PHE A 188 15.89 0.12 -1.48
C PHE A 188 14.71 0.74 -2.23
N GLY A 189 14.91 1.17 -3.48
CA GLY A 189 13.85 1.70 -4.35
C GLY A 189 13.83 3.23 -4.42
N ASP A 190 12.83 3.72 -5.14
CA ASP A 190 12.69 5.14 -5.46
C ASP A 190 11.48 5.80 -4.78
N GLY A 191 10.93 5.14 -3.76
CA GLY A 191 9.83 5.66 -2.96
C GLY A 191 10.22 6.93 -2.19
N ARG A 192 9.23 7.75 -1.85
CA ARG A 192 9.39 8.99 -1.09
C ARG A 192 8.51 8.99 0.15
N PHE A 193 8.99 9.64 1.19
CA PHE A 193 8.21 9.85 2.41
C PHE A 193 7.96 11.34 2.63
N TYR A 194 6.68 11.72 2.62
CA TYR A 194 6.20 13.08 2.87
C TYR A 194 5.47 13.12 4.22
N GLY A 195 6.24 13.34 5.29
CA GLY A 195 5.78 13.46 6.67
C GLY A 195 5.95 14.87 7.22
N ASP A 196 5.90 15.91 6.38
CA ASP A 196 6.03 17.32 6.81
C ASP A 196 5.00 17.71 7.87
N ASN A 197 3.85 17.05 7.88
CA ASN A 197 2.75 17.29 8.82
C ASN A 197 2.48 16.09 9.73
N LEU A 198 3.46 15.21 9.91
CA LEU A 198 3.42 14.11 10.86
C LEU A 198 4.37 14.40 12.02
N PHE A 199 3.82 14.78 13.17
CA PHE A 199 4.57 15.15 14.35
C PHE A 199 4.94 13.90 15.16
N ALA A 200 6.17 13.41 15.03
CA ALA A 200 6.64 12.21 15.72
C ALA A 200 7.53 12.58 16.91
N GLN A 201 7.26 12.03 18.11
CA GLN A 201 8.12 12.29 19.27
C GLN A 201 9.52 11.72 19.04
N SER A 202 9.63 10.51 18.48
CA SER A 202 10.91 9.92 18.09
C SER A 202 10.83 9.27 16.72
N ILE A 203 11.92 9.37 15.96
CA ILE A 203 12.04 8.77 14.62
C ILE A 203 13.28 7.86 14.60
N ILE A 204 13.09 6.65 14.12
CA ILE A 204 14.17 5.73 13.77
C ILE A 204 14.14 5.55 12.25
N VAL A 205 15.24 5.88 11.56
CA VAL A 205 15.32 5.82 10.12
C VAL A 205 16.39 4.83 9.66
N TYR A 206 16.01 3.96 8.73
CA TYR A 206 16.90 3.15 7.91
C TYR A 206 16.64 3.47 6.44
N HIS A 207 17.49 4.33 5.86
CA HIS A 207 17.26 4.87 4.53
C HIS A 207 18.30 4.35 3.52
N ARG A 208 17.84 3.45 2.64
CA ARG A 208 18.61 2.95 1.47
C ARG A 208 17.92 3.27 0.13
N GLY A 209 16.92 4.16 0.14
CA GLY A 209 16.26 4.63 -1.06
C GLY A 209 17.04 5.74 -1.77
N SER A 210 16.70 6.00 -3.02
CA SER A 210 17.35 7.02 -3.85
C SER A 210 16.76 8.42 -3.70
N ASN A 211 15.51 8.52 -3.21
CA ASN A 211 14.77 9.77 -3.06
C ASN A 211 14.68 10.26 -1.61
N ASP A 212 14.35 11.53 -1.44
CA ASP A 212 14.33 12.18 -0.14
C ASP A 212 13.12 11.76 0.72
N MET A 213 13.34 11.76 2.04
CA MET A 213 12.33 11.65 3.08
C MET A 213 12.18 12.99 3.79
N PHE A 214 10.96 13.48 3.95
CA PHE A 214 10.64 14.69 4.70
C PHE A 214 10.00 14.31 6.02
N VAL A 215 10.63 14.67 7.15
CA VAL A 215 10.21 14.22 8.49
C VAL A 215 10.17 15.36 9.50
N TYR A 216 9.28 15.24 10.49
CA TYR A 216 9.13 16.24 11.57
C TYR A 216 9.34 15.58 12.96
N PRO A 217 10.59 15.34 13.37
CA PRO A 217 10.90 14.83 14.70
C PRO A 217 10.73 15.91 15.78
N ILE A 218 10.15 15.58 16.94
CA ILE A 218 9.97 16.52 18.07
C ILE A 218 11.12 16.40 19.06
N GLN A 219 11.47 15.20 19.51
CA GLN A 219 12.45 14.98 20.57
C GLN A 219 13.74 14.31 20.08
N LYS A 220 13.59 13.38 19.13
CA LYS A 220 14.73 12.58 18.71
C LYS A 220 14.60 12.11 17.26
N ILE A 221 15.74 12.06 16.57
CA ILE A 221 15.93 11.27 15.36
C ILE A 221 17.22 10.48 15.47
N GLU A 222 17.17 9.19 15.12
CA GLU A 222 18.35 8.30 15.06
C GLU A 222 18.25 7.36 13.87
N GLY A 223 19.39 6.76 13.49
CA GLY A 223 19.43 5.74 12.46
C GLY A 223 20.53 5.92 11.42
N ILE A 224 20.29 5.43 10.21
CA ILE A 224 21.32 5.32 9.17
C ILE A 224 20.78 5.79 7.81
N ILE A 225 21.58 6.64 7.12
CA ILE A 225 21.37 7.02 5.72
C ILE A 225 22.48 6.35 4.89
N ASN A 226 22.12 5.33 4.13
CA ASN A 226 23.06 4.50 3.38
C ASN A 226 22.71 4.39 1.88
N ALA A 227 22.33 5.51 1.26
CA ALA A 227 22.06 5.58 -0.18
C ALA A 227 22.27 7.01 -0.69
N THR A 228 21.58 7.40 -1.76
CA THR A 228 21.67 8.74 -2.35
C THR A 228 20.60 9.71 -1.88
N GLY A 229 19.45 9.18 -1.41
CA GLY A 229 18.35 9.98 -0.88
C GLY A 229 18.71 10.62 0.46
N ASN A 230 18.18 11.81 0.70
CA ASN A 230 18.39 12.56 1.92
C ASN A 230 17.25 12.33 2.93
N VAL A 231 17.53 12.64 4.19
CA VAL A 231 16.50 12.85 5.21
C VAL A 231 16.43 14.32 5.54
N VAL A 232 15.31 14.97 5.20
CA VAL A 232 15.09 16.42 5.33
C VAL A 232 14.26 16.67 6.57
N LEU A 233 14.82 17.37 7.55
CA LEU A 233 14.15 17.72 8.80
C LEU A 233 13.28 18.97 8.60
N LYS A 234 12.03 18.88 9.01
CA LYS A 234 11.12 20.02 9.11
C LYS A 234 11.11 20.66 10.49
N ASN A 235 11.75 20.00 11.44
CA ASN A 235 12.08 20.49 12.78
C ASN A 235 13.38 19.84 13.23
N VAL A 236 14.23 20.60 13.90
CA VAL A 236 15.48 20.09 14.48
C VAL A 236 15.22 19.68 15.93
N PRO A 237 15.21 18.36 16.24
CA PRO A 237 14.96 17.88 17.60
C PRO A 237 16.19 18.07 18.49
N PRO A 238 16.04 18.02 19.84
CA PRO A 238 17.17 18.09 20.76
C PRO A 238 18.20 16.98 20.61
N ILE A 239 17.79 15.79 20.13
CA ILE A 239 18.69 14.63 19.97
C ILE A 239 18.71 14.23 18.50
N VAL A 240 19.91 14.29 17.91
CA VAL A 240 20.17 13.86 16.52
C VAL A 240 21.34 12.89 16.54
N ASP A 241 21.08 11.62 16.17
CA ASP A 241 22.06 10.53 16.13
C ASP A 241 21.90 9.73 14.84
N VAL A 242 22.24 10.35 13.72
CA VAL A 242 22.08 9.77 12.38
C VAL A 242 23.43 9.58 11.73
N GLU A 243 23.75 8.33 11.36
CA GLU A 243 24.95 7.98 10.63
C GLU A 243 24.74 8.18 9.11
N GLU A 244 25.64 8.92 8.46
CA GLU A 244 25.68 9.17 7.02
C GLU A 244 26.74 8.29 6.36
N VAL A 245 26.32 7.14 5.78
CA VAL A 245 27.28 6.12 5.28
C VAL A 245 27.67 6.34 3.84
N PHE A 246 26.76 6.87 3.00
CA PHE A 246 27.02 7.05 1.57
C PHE A 246 26.89 8.53 1.13
N ARG A 247 26.07 8.83 0.13
CA ARG A 247 25.94 10.19 -0.45
C ARG A 247 24.80 11.00 0.16
N GLY A 248 23.74 10.30 0.59
CA GLY A 248 22.59 10.92 1.24
C GLY A 248 23.02 11.61 2.55
N ARG A 249 22.30 12.67 2.88
CA ARG A 249 22.62 13.55 4.03
C ARG A 249 21.38 13.80 4.86
N LEU A 250 21.61 14.11 6.13
CA LEU A 250 20.62 14.73 6.99
C LEU A 250 20.61 16.23 6.70
N ILE A 251 19.49 16.75 6.24
CA ILE A 251 19.33 18.16 5.86
C ILE A 251 18.47 18.87 6.90
N TYR A 252 18.95 20.01 7.40
CA TYR A 252 18.33 20.80 8.47
C TYR A 252 17.50 21.96 7.90
#